data_617e799ebc6bdc0cdaf231d6020b9cc4
#
_entry.id   617e799ebc6bdc0cdaf231d6020b9cc4
#
_cell.length_a   1.000
_cell.length_b   1.000
_cell.length_c   1.000
_cell.angle_alpha   90.00
_cell.angle_beta   90.00
_cell.angle_gamma   90.00
#
_symmetry.space_group_name_H-M   'P 1'
#
loop_
_entity.id
_entity.type
_entity.pdbx_description
1 polymer ?
#
loop_
_entity_poly.entity_id
_entity_poly.type
_entity_poly.pdbx_seq_one_letter_code
_entity_poly.pdbx_strand_id
1 'polypeptide(L)'
;MIMDNKQFADFCADLESGRIRVAEKIDGNWKVNAWIKEAILEGFKLGTLTDMSEGQFPFIDKDTIPVRKFTVEDKVRIVPGGSSVRRGAYLAPSVIMMPPAYVNIGAYVDEGSMIDSHALVGSCAQIGKNVHIAAAAQIGGVLEPVGAMPVIIEDGVFIGGNCGIYEGVLVREGAVLGSGVIINKSTAVYDAVHGDYIRPDETGRIVIPAGAVVVAGSRPIRKGPGAEAGIHVYTPVIVKYRDGKTDASVELEDLLR
;
A
#
# COMPACT_ATOMS: atom_id res chain seq x y z
N MET A 1 17.46 -3.96 20.05
CA MET A 1 18.18 -2.77 20.61
C MET A 1 17.15 -1.98 21.37
N ILE A 2 17.33 -1.71 22.65
CA ILE A 2 16.38 -0.87 23.40
C ILE A 2 16.73 0.59 23.06
N MET A 3 15.86 1.25 22.30
CA MET A 3 16.01 2.67 21.98
C MET A 3 15.40 3.53 23.09
N ASP A 4 15.99 4.70 23.34
CA ASP A 4 15.34 5.76 24.09
C ASP A 4 14.45 6.65 23.18
N ASN A 5 13.69 7.57 23.77
CA ASN A 5 12.78 8.44 23.04
C ASN A 5 13.49 9.32 22.00
N LYS A 6 14.74 9.75 22.27
CA LYS A 6 15.51 10.56 21.33
C LYS A 6 15.95 9.71 20.13
N GLN A 7 16.50 8.53 20.38
CA GLN A 7 16.92 7.60 19.34
C GLN A 7 15.74 7.20 18.45
N PHE A 8 14.56 6.97 19.03
CA PHE A 8 13.35 6.68 18.25
C PHE A 8 12.89 7.91 17.45
N ALA A 9 13.04 9.12 17.98
CA ALA A 9 12.75 10.34 17.23
C ALA A 9 13.67 10.50 16.01
N ASP A 10 14.97 10.26 16.17
CA ASP A 10 15.96 10.30 15.09
C ASP A 10 15.66 9.21 14.03
N PHE A 11 15.31 8.00 14.46
CA PHE A 11 14.89 6.92 13.58
C PHE A 11 13.65 7.29 12.76
N CYS A 12 12.63 7.89 13.38
CA CYS A 12 11.45 8.38 12.64
C CYS A 12 11.83 9.46 11.62
N ALA A 13 12.76 10.37 11.95
CA ALA A 13 13.25 11.39 11.02
C ALA A 13 13.98 10.75 9.82
N ASP A 14 14.70 9.66 10.02
CA ASP A 14 15.32 8.90 8.93
C ASP A 14 14.29 8.25 8.01
N LEU A 15 13.23 7.68 8.56
CA LEU A 15 12.08 7.19 7.78
C LEU A 15 11.41 8.32 7.01
N GLU A 16 11.10 9.44 7.68
CA GLU A 16 10.38 10.60 7.11
C GLU A 16 11.16 11.32 6.01
N SER A 17 12.48 11.18 5.99
CA SER A 17 13.36 11.71 4.94
C SER A 17 13.61 10.71 3.79
N GLY A 18 13.12 9.49 3.90
CA GLY A 18 13.37 8.43 2.93
C GLY A 18 14.79 7.86 2.94
N ARG A 19 15.64 8.25 3.91
CA ARG A 19 17.01 7.70 4.07
C ARG A 19 17.02 6.21 4.38
N ILE A 20 16.01 5.74 5.08
CA ILE A 20 15.77 4.32 5.35
C ILE A 20 14.35 3.97 4.96
N ARG A 21 14.12 2.74 4.53
CA ARG A 21 12.80 2.25 4.17
C ARG A 21 12.64 0.76 4.51
N VAL A 22 11.39 0.33 4.73
CA VAL A 22 11.08 -1.02 5.22
C VAL A 22 11.42 -2.12 4.22
N ALA A 23 11.38 -1.83 2.93
CA ALA A 23 11.88 -2.75 1.92
C ALA A 23 12.54 -1.98 0.78
N GLU A 24 13.59 -2.57 0.20
CA GLU A 24 14.38 -2.00 -0.88
C GLU A 24 14.54 -3.00 -2.01
N LYS A 25 14.68 -2.48 -3.24
CA LYS A 25 14.95 -3.30 -4.42
C LYS A 25 16.47 -3.40 -4.61
N ILE A 26 17.04 -4.59 -4.35
CA ILE A 26 18.48 -4.88 -4.47
C ILE A 26 18.65 -5.93 -5.56
N ASP A 27 19.45 -5.65 -6.59
CA ASP A 27 19.67 -6.54 -7.73
C ASP A 27 18.35 -7.03 -8.37
N GLY A 28 17.37 -6.11 -8.49
CA GLY A 28 16.06 -6.41 -9.07
C GLY A 28 15.07 -7.13 -8.15
N ASN A 29 15.50 -7.53 -6.95
CA ASN A 29 14.66 -8.25 -5.99
C ASN A 29 14.36 -7.39 -4.75
N TRP A 30 13.11 -7.44 -4.29
CA TRP A 30 12.72 -6.78 -3.06
C TRP A 30 13.22 -7.53 -1.83
N LYS A 31 13.87 -6.81 -0.91
CA LYS A 31 14.34 -7.31 0.37
C LYS A 31 13.75 -6.48 1.51
N VAL A 32 13.29 -7.15 2.57
CA VAL A 32 12.76 -6.49 3.76
C VAL A 32 13.88 -6.15 4.73
N ASN A 33 13.85 -4.94 5.27
CA ASN A 33 14.67 -4.45 6.36
C ASN A 33 13.96 -4.74 7.70
N ALA A 34 14.01 -5.98 8.16
CA ALA A 34 13.29 -6.45 9.36
C ALA A 34 13.58 -5.59 10.60
N TRP A 35 14.83 -5.14 10.76
CA TRP A 35 15.25 -4.28 11.87
C TRP A 35 14.43 -2.98 11.98
N ILE A 36 13.96 -2.44 10.86
CA ILE A 36 13.11 -1.23 10.84
C ILE A 36 11.75 -1.53 11.47
N LYS A 37 11.16 -2.68 11.16
CA LYS A 37 9.89 -3.10 11.79
C LYS A 37 10.06 -3.37 13.28
N GLU A 38 11.17 -4.00 13.68
CA GLU A 38 11.52 -4.17 15.09
C GLU A 38 11.62 -2.82 15.81
N ALA A 39 12.30 -1.85 15.20
CA ALA A 39 12.42 -0.50 15.72
C ALA A 39 11.06 0.21 15.85
N ILE A 40 10.17 0.05 14.88
CA ILE A 40 8.79 0.57 14.96
C ILE A 40 8.04 -0.04 16.14
N LEU A 41 8.12 -1.37 16.33
CA LEU A 41 7.48 -2.07 17.45
C LEU A 41 8.03 -1.59 18.80
N GLU A 42 9.33 -1.34 18.90
CA GLU A 42 9.92 -0.74 20.12
C GLU A 42 9.36 0.66 20.38
N GLY A 43 9.16 1.48 19.36
CA GLY A 43 8.53 2.80 19.48
C GLY A 43 7.11 2.75 20.05
N PHE A 44 6.30 1.73 19.69
CA PHE A 44 4.98 1.50 20.29
C PHE A 44 5.08 1.13 21.79
N LYS A 45 6.11 0.40 22.18
CA LYS A 45 6.32 0.02 23.60
C LYS A 45 6.84 1.20 24.44
N LEU A 46 7.72 2.02 23.87
CA LEU A 46 8.28 3.21 24.52
C LEU A 46 7.20 4.25 24.83
N GLY A 47 6.27 4.47 23.92
CA GLY A 47 5.28 5.52 24.01
C GLY A 47 4.26 5.29 25.12
N THR A 48 3.80 6.40 25.70
CA THR A 48 2.68 6.45 26.63
C THR A 48 1.44 7.07 25.98
N LEU A 49 0.25 6.71 26.46
CA LEU A 49 -0.98 7.31 25.96
C LEU A 49 -1.01 8.79 26.37
N THR A 50 -1.17 9.64 25.38
CA THR A 50 -1.20 11.09 25.55
C THR A 50 -2.40 11.66 24.79
N ASP A 51 -3.01 12.69 25.38
CA ASP A 51 -4.09 13.44 24.76
C ASP A 51 -3.51 14.38 23.69
N MET A 52 -3.90 14.16 22.45
CA MET A 52 -3.53 14.93 21.27
C MET A 52 -4.77 15.58 20.63
N SER A 53 -5.84 15.72 21.40
CA SER A 53 -7.13 16.24 20.94
C SER A 53 -7.00 17.66 20.38
N GLU A 54 -7.69 17.93 19.27
CA GLU A 54 -7.78 19.25 18.64
C GLU A 54 -9.23 19.68 18.50
N GLY A 55 -9.60 20.74 19.19
CA GLY A 55 -10.98 21.25 19.20
C GLY A 55 -11.96 20.21 19.75
N GLN A 56 -12.91 19.75 18.93
CA GLN A 56 -13.91 18.74 19.31
C GLN A 56 -13.50 17.30 18.92
N PHE A 57 -12.34 17.12 18.31
CA PHE A 57 -11.86 15.81 17.86
C PHE A 57 -10.99 15.19 18.95
N PRO A 58 -11.44 14.08 19.60
CA PRO A 58 -10.66 13.39 20.61
C PRO A 58 -9.62 12.47 19.95
N PHE A 59 -8.35 12.72 20.21
CA PHE A 59 -7.25 11.86 19.78
C PHE A 59 -6.40 11.45 20.97
N ILE A 60 -6.39 10.16 21.29
CA ILE A 60 -5.59 9.58 22.37
C ILE A 60 -4.69 8.51 21.76
N ASP A 61 -3.39 8.75 21.69
CA ASP A 61 -2.44 7.80 21.09
C ASP A 61 -1.07 7.88 21.78
N LYS A 62 -0.14 7.08 21.31
CA LYS A 62 1.25 7.03 21.76
C LYS A 62 1.98 8.33 21.41
N ASP A 63 2.57 8.97 22.41
CA ASP A 63 3.33 10.22 22.27
C ASP A 63 4.56 10.08 21.35
N THR A 64 5.07 8.87 21.17
CA THR A 64 6.18 8.56 20.27
C THR A 64 5.82 8.64 18.78
N ILE A 65 4.55 8.42 18.41
CA ILE A 65 4.09 8.29 17.02
C ILE A 65 2.86 9.16 16.69
N PRO A 66 2.94 10.48 16.96
CA PRO A 66 1.86 11.43 16.65
C PRO A 66 1.64 11.55 15.14
N VAL A 67 0.68 12.38 14.75
CA VAL A 67 0.52 12.82 13.35
C VAL A 67 1.75 13.62 12.91
N ARG A 68 2.27 13.31 11.72
CA ARG A 68 3.34 14.08 11.07
C ARG A 68 2.83 15.46 10.65
N LYS A 69 3.60 16.48 10.92
CA LYS A 69 3.32 17.84 10.44
C LYS A 69 4.02 18.07 9.11
N PHE A 70 3.34 18.73 8.19
CA PHE A 70 3.86 19.13 6.88
C PHE A 70 3.89 20.64 6.76
N THR A 71 4.85 21.12 5.98
CA THR A 71 5.01 22.52 5.61
C THR A 71 5.01 22.66 4.09
N VAL A 72 4.98 23.86 3.57
CA VAL A 72 5.03 24.12 2.12
C VAL A 72 6.35 23.62 1.49
N GLU A 73 7.42 23.61 2.29
CA GLU A 73 8.76 23.15 1.87
C GLU A 73 8.81 21.64 1.61
N ASP A 74 7.93 20.85 2.22
CA ASP A 74 7.81 19.40 1.95
C ASP A 74 7.27 19.13 0.53
N LYS A 75 6.63 20.11 -0.13
CA LYS A 75 6.04 20.01 -1.47
C LYS A 75 5.05 18.85 -1.63
N VAL A 76 4.40 18.45 -0.55
CA VAL A 76 3.32 17.47 -0.53
C VAL A 76 2.00 18.23 -0.49
N ARG A 77 1.07 17.89 -1.39
CA ARG A 77 -0.25 18.50 -1.43
C ARG A 77 -1.23 17.67 -0.62
N ILE A 78 -1.58 18.14 0.57
CA ILE A 78 -2.61 17.54 1.42
C ILE A 78 -3.86 18.43 1.34
N VAL A 79 -4.91 17.92 0.70
CA VAL A 79 -6.17 18.67 0.52
C VAL A 79 -6.92 18.71 1.85
N PRO A 80 -7.44 19.87 2.28
CA PRO A 80 -8.20 19.97 3.53
C PRO A 80 -9.39 19.01 3.60
N GLY A 81 -9.60 18.34 4.74
CA GLY A 81 -10.75 17.45 4.92
C GLY A 81 -10.48 16.22 5.78
N GLY A 82 -9.44 16.25 6.63
CA GLY A 82 -9.23 15.24 7.69
C GLY A 82 -8.32 14.09 7.33
N SER A 83 -7.48 14.24 6.31
CA SER A 83 -6.38 13.28 6.06
C SER A 83 -5.35 13.34 7.16
N SER A 84 -4.72 12.20 7.49
CA SER A 84 -3.61 12.16 8.43
C SER A 84 -2.49 11.23 7.98
N VAL A 85 -1.26 11.64 8.27
CA VAL A 85 -0.03 10.89 8.03
C VAL A 85 0.63 10.67 9.37
N ARG A 86 0.90 9.43 9.73
CA ARG A 86 1.54 9.11 11.00
C ARG A 86 3.03 9.39 10.94
N ARG A 87 3.62 9.84 12.05
CA ARG A 87 5.08 9.97 12.20
C ARG A 87 5.80 8.71 11.74
N GLY A 88 6.97 8.87 11.09
CA GLY A 88 7.72 7.76 10.51
C GLY A 88 7.16 7.24 9.18
N ALA A 89 6.25 7.96 8.53
CA ALA A 89 5.85 7.71 7.15
C ALA A 89 6.54 8.70 6.21
N TYR A 90 7.01 8.23 5.06
CA TYR A 90 7.60 9.06 4.00
C TYR A 90 6.58 9.33 2.90
N LEU A 91 6.42 10.60 2.57
CA LEU A 91 5.75 11.06 1.36
C LEU A 91 6.74 11.92 0.58
N ALA A 92 7.03 11.53 -0.65
CA ALA A 92 7.92 12.28 -1.52
C ALA A 92 7.32 13.64 -1.95
N PRO A 93 8.13 14.61 -2.33
CA PRO A 93 7.65 15.82 -3.00
C PRO A 93 6.75 15.45 -4.18
N SER A 94 5.72 16.26 -4.46
CA SER A 94 4.69 16.05 -5.49
C SER A 94 3.62 14.99 -5.19
N VAL A 95 3.69 14.26 -4.08
CA VAL A 95 2.58 13.40 -3.65
C VAL A 95 1.34 14.24 -3.37
N ILE A 96 0.19 13.73 -3.83
CA ILE A 96 -1.13 14.35 -3.60
C ILE A 96 -1.95 13.42 -2.70
N MET A 97 -2.58 14.00 -1.68
CA MET A 97 -3.44 13.29 -0.75
C MET A 97 -4.82 13.94 -0.68
N MET A 98 -5.83 13.22 -1.16
CA MET A 98 -7.23 13.64 -1.14
C MET A 98 -7.91 13.21 0.16
N PRO A 99 -8.87 14.01 0.69
CA PRO A 99 -9.44 13.77 2.01
C PRO A 99 -10.67 12.84 2.01
N PRO A 100 -10.94 12.19 3.18
CA PRO A 100 -9.95 11.84 4.17
C PRO A 100 -9.16 10.61 3.73
N ALA A 101 -7.88 10.60 3.92
CA ALA A 101 -7.03 9.43 3.68
C ALA A 101 -6.03 9.23 4.82
N TYR A 102 -5.49 8.02 4.97
CA TYR A 102 -4.60 7.70 6.07
C TYR A 102 -3.34 6.98 5.61
N VAL A 103 -2.19 7.47 6.07
CA VAL A 103 -0.88 6.84 5.84
C VAL A 103 -0.23 6.49 7.17
N ASN A 104 0.10 5.22 7.37
CA ASN A 104 0.62 4.73 8.64
C ASN A 104 2.16 4.69 8.67
N ILE A 105 2.71 4.53 9.90
CA ILE A 105 4.16 4.47 10.15
C ILE A 105 4.88 3.42 9.28
N GLY A 106 6.09 3.73 8.82
CA GLY A 106 6.90 2.87 7.97
C GLY A 106 6.44 2.81 6.51
N ALA A 107 5.29 3.41 6.18
CA ALA A 107 4.86 3.54 4.79
C ALA A 107 5.81 4.46 4.02
N TYR A 108 6.04 4.11 2.75
CA TYR A 108 6.84 4.89 1.82
C TYR A 108 6.00 5.16 0.57
N VAL A 109 5.80 6.42 0.22
CA VAL A 109 5.05 6.84 -0.96
C VAL A 109 5.95 7.71 -1.82
N ASP A 110 6.28 7.25 -3.02
CA ASP A 110 7.21 7.93 -3.92
C ASP A 110 6.55 9.03 -4.77
N GLU A 111 7.39 9.80 -5.45
CA GLU A 111 7.02 11.02 -6.17
C GLU A 111 5.92 10.80 -7.24
N GLY A 112 5.11 11.82 -7.47
CA GLY A 112 4.03 11.81 -8.46
C GLY A 112 2.84 10.94 -8.11
N SER A 113 2.86 10.26 -6.94
CA SER A 113 1.77 9.37 -6.56
C SER A 113 0.59 10.12 -5.93
N MET A 114 -0.62 9.58 -6.13
CA MET A 114 -1.86 10.10 -5.55
C MET A 114 -2.50 9.06 -4.61
N ILE A 115 -2.90 9.54 -3.43
CA ILE A 115 -3.69 8.79 -2.45
C ILE A 115 -5.06 9.45 -2.40
N ASP A 116 -6.08 8.81 -2.97
CA ASP A 116 -7.41 9.40 -3.11
C ASP A 116 -8.25 9.24 -1.84
N SER A 117 -9.44 9.82 -1.87
CA SER A 117 -10.35 9.92 -0.71
C SER A 117 -10.69 8.54 -0.12
N HIS A 118 -10.68 8.45 1.20
CA HIS A 118 -10.90 7.22 1.97
C HIS A 118 -9.88 6.10 1.76
N ALA A 119 -8.79 6.36 1.03
CA ALA A 119 -7.76 5.35 0.84
C ALA A 119 -6.88 5.18 2.09
N LEU A 120 -6.38 3.95 2.26
CA LEU A 120 -5.44 3.59 3.31
C LEU A 120 -4.11 3.16 2.69
N VAL A 121 -3.00 3.72 3.19
CA VAL A 121 -1.66 3.16 3.03
C VAL A 121 -1.22 2.63 4.40
N GLY A 122 -1.29 1.32 4.57
CA GLY A 122 -1.03 0.63 5.82
C GLY A 122 0.44 0.65 6.25
N SER A 123 0.69 0.24 7.49
CA SER A 123 2.05 0.22 8.06
C SER A 123 3.03 -0.52 7.16
N CYS A 124 4.17 0.10 6.90
CA CYS A 124 5.26 -0.49 6.13
C CYS A 124 4.99 -0.71 4.63
N ALA A 125 3.82 -0.37 4.08
CA ALA A 125 3.54 -0.48 2.66
C ALA A 125 4.51 0.39 1.83
N GLN A 126 4.93 -0.12 0.67
CA GLN A 126 5.88 0.55 -0.20
C GLN A 126 5.20 0.88 -1.53
N ILE A 127 5.06 2.16 -1.82
CA ILE A 127 4.39 2.68 -3.01
C ILE A 127 5.45 3.35 -3.89
N GLY A 128 5.54 2.94 -5.13
CA GLY A 128 6.44 3.48 -6.13
C GLY A 128 5.99 4.84 -6.68
N LYS A 129 6.65 5.25 -7.76
CA LYS A 129 6.41 6.54 -8.44
C LYS A 129 5.17 6.50 -9.32
N ASN A 130 4.49 7.65 -9.42
CA ASN A 130 3.35 7.81 -10.32
C ASN A 130 2.26 6.74 -10.13
N VAL A 131 2.06 6.29 -8.89
CA VAL A 131 1.01 5.34 -8.52
C VAL A 131 -0.28 6.11 -8.22
N HIS A 132 -1.40 5.63 -8.74
CA HIS A 132 -2.71 6.11 -8.32
C HIS A 132 -3.39 5.08 -7.42
N ILE A 133 -3.60 5.43 -6.16
CA ILE A 133 -4.42 4.67 -5.21
C ILE A 133 -5.79 5.35 -5.16
N ALA A 134 -6.75 4.83 -5.94
CA ALA A 134 -8.07 5.45 -6.10
C ALA A 134 -8.92 5.35 -4.83
N ALA A 135 -10.07 6.02 -4.85
CA ALA A 135 -10.94 6.20 -3.69
C ALA A 135 -11.30 4.88 -2.98
N ALA A 136 -11.19 4.90 -1.66
CA ALA A 136 -11.46 3.77 -0.76
C ALA A 136 -10.61 2.51 -1.02
N ALA A 137 -9.53 2.60 -1.78
CA ALA A 137 -8.60 1.50 -1.93
C ALA A 137 -7.76 1.28 -0.66
N GLN A 138 -7.53 0.03 -0.30
CA GLN A 138 -6.87 -0.37 0.94
C GLN A 138 -5.54 -1.08 0.62
N ILE A 139 -4.42 -0.41 0.88
CA ILE A 139 -3.10 -1.04 0.84
C ILE A 139 -2.76 -1.51 2.24
N GLY A 140 -2.82 -2.81 2.46
CA GLY A 140 -2.69 -3.42 3.78
C GLY A 140 -1.32 -3.20 4.43
N GLY A 141 -1.33 -3.07 5.74
CA GLY A 141 -0.12 -3.01 6.55
C GLY A 141 0.42 -4.40 6.89
N VAL A 142 1.73 -4.55 6.87
CA VAL A 142 2.43 -5.79 7.30
C VAL A 142 3.56 -5.41 8.25
N LEU A 143 3.20 -5.08 9.48
CA LEU A 143 4.19 -4.79 10.53
C LEU A 143 4.73 -6.08 11.16
N GLU A 144 3.85 -7.04 11.40
CA GLU A 144 4.17 -8.36 11.96
C GLU A 144 3.72 -9.49 11.03
N PRO A 145 4.51 -10.59 10.97
CA PRO A 145 5.83 -10.76 11.55
C PRO A 145 6.90 -9.88 10.86
N VAL A 146 7.92 -9.45 11.62
CA VAL A 146 8.92 -8.48 11.15
C VAL A 146 9.67 -8.90 9.90
N GLY A 147 9.90 -10.21 9.70
CA GLY A 147 10.54 -10.77 8.51
C GLY A 147 9.63 -10.88 7.28
N ALA A 148 8.30 -10.66 7.43
CA ALA A 148 7.39 -10.74 6.31
C ALA A 148 7.57 -9.54 5.37
N MET A 149 7.45 -9.78 4.05
CA MET A 149 7.45 -8.70 3.06
C MET A 149 6.24 -7.79 3.25
N PRO A 150 6.40 -6.46 3.18
CA PRO A 150 5.27 -5.55 3.13
C PRO A 150 4.52 -5.68 1.79
N VAL A 151 3.33 -5.09 1.72
CA VAL A 151 2.69 -4.86 0.41
C VAL A 151 3.54 -3.87 -0.37
N ILE A 152 3.79 -4.20 -1.64
CA ILE A 152 4.61 -3.39 -2.54
C ILE A 152 3.80 -3.12 -3.81
N ILE A 153 3.69 -1.86 -4.15
CA ILE A 153 3.09 -1.36 -5.40
C ILE A 153 4.20 -0.67 -6.17
N GLU A 154 4.63 -1.24 -7.30
CA GLU A 154 5.71 -0.66 -8.11
C GLU A 154 5.22 0.54 -8.94
N ASP A 155 6.14 1.15 -9.70
CA ASP A 155 5.92 2.41 -10.40
C ASP A 155 4.78 2.33 -11.45
N GLY A 156 4.05 3.42 -11.62
CA GLY A 156 3.02 3.57 -12.64
C GLY A 156 1.81 2.65 -12.50
N VAL A 157 1.61 2.03 -11.33
CA VAL A 157 0.46 1.16 -11.07
C VAL A 157 -0.78 2.00 -10.81
N PHE A 158 -1.91 1.56 -11.37
CA PHE A 158 -3.23 2.08 -11.07
C PHE A 158 -4.03 1.10 -10.21
N ILE A 159 -4.41 1.51 -9.01
CA ILE A 159 -5.26 0.74 -8.10
C ILE A 159 -6.67 1.35 -8.11
N GLY A 160 -7.62 0.66 -8.72
CA GLY A 160 -9.01 1.10 -8.82
C GLY A 160 -9.72 1.25 -7.48
N GLY A 161 -10.81 1.99 -7.46
CA GLY A 161 -11.58 2.25 -6.24
C GLY A 161 -12.07 0.97 -5.55
N ASN A 162 -12.12 1.00 -4.22
CA ASN A 162 -12.51 -0.14 -3.38
C ASN A 162 -11.65 -1.41 -3.58
N CYS A 163 -10.45 -1.29 -4.12
CA CYS A 163 -9.50 -2.40 -4.16
C CYS A 163 -8.93 -2.69 -2.77
N GLY A 164 -8.53 -3.94 -2.56
CA GLY A 164 -7.81 -4.34 -1.34
C GLY A 164 -6.58 -5.18 -1.68
N ILE A 165 -5.39 -4.72 -1.29
CA ILE A 165 -4.12 -5.40 -1.53
C ILE A 165 -3.47 -5.68 -0.18
N TYR A 166 -3.32 -6.95 0.18
CA TYR A 166 -2.97 -7.36 1.54
C TYR A 166 -1.81 -8.38 1.58
N GLU A 167 -1.29 -8.63 2.78
CA GLU A 167 -0.41 -9.77 3.11
C GLU A 167 0.83 -9.93 2.22
N GLY A 168 1.53 -8.82 1.95
CA GLY A 168 2.80 -8.84 1.24
C GLY A 168 2.71 -9.06 -0.27
N VAL A 169 1.53 -8.93 -0.85
CA VAL A 169 1.35 -8.96 -2.32
C VAL A 169 2.24 -7.91 -2.98
N LEU A 170 2.88 -8.30 -4.08
CA LEU A 170 3.62 -7.42 -4.97
C LEU A 170 2.79 -7.15 -6.23
N VAL A 171 2.56 -5.89 -6.53
CA VAL A 171 2.00 -5.45 -7.82
C VAL A 171 3.12 -4.78 -8.61
N ARG A 172 3.52 -5.41 -9.73
CA ARG A 172 4.63 -4.92 -10.55
C ARG A 172 4.24 -3.70 -11.39
N GLU A 173 5.28 -3.03 -11.87
CA GLU A 173 5.19 -1.76 -12.61
C GLU A 173 4.09 -1.78 -13.69
N GLY A 174 3.38 -0.66 -13.80
CA GLY A 174 2.38 -0.42 -14.82
C GLY A 174 1.14 -1.30 -14.77
N ALA A 175 0.97 -2.17 -13.77
CA ALA A 175 -0.26 -2.95 -13.66
C ALA A 175 -1.47 -2.07 -13.35
N VAL A 176 -2.64 -2.51 -13.78
CA VAL A 176 -3.93 -1.86 -13.57
C VAL A 176 -4.87 -2.82 -12.86
N LEU A 177 -5.33 -2.46 -11.67
CA LEU A 177 -6.35 -3.20 -10.95
C LEU A 177 -7.69 -2.46 -11.07
N GLY A 178 -8.65 -3.09 -11.72
CA GLY A 178 -10.02 -2.56 -11.83
C GLY A 178 -10.69 -2.47 -10.46
N SER A 179 -11.66 -1.58 -10.32
CA SER A 179 -12.36 -1.35 -9.05
C SER A 179 -12.90 -2.64 -8.44
N GLY A 180 -12.78 -2.75 -7.12
CA GLY A 180 -13.26 -3.91 -6.35
C GLY A 180 -12.36 -5.15 -6.41
N VAL A 181 -11.17 -5.08 -6.97
CA VAL A 181 -10.20 -6.19 -6.95
C VAL A 181 -9.60 -6.35 -5.56
N ILE A 182 -9.74 -7.54 -4.98
CA ILE A 182 -9.21 -7.89 -3.65
C ILE A 182 -8.18 -9.01 -3.80
N ILE A 183 -6.94 -8.76 -3.35
CA ILE A 183 -5.85 -9.73 -3.43
C ILE A 183 -5.15 -9.84 -2.06
N ASN A 184 -5.04 -11.06 -1.58
CA ASN A 184 -4.23 -11.42 -0.42
C ASN A 184 -3.33 -12.62 -0.75
N LYS A 185 -2.53 -13.07 0.18
CA LYS A 185 -1.57 -14.17 0.00
C LYS A 185 -2.19 -15.47 -0.52
N SER A 186 -3.47 -15.73 -0.23
CA SER A 186 -4.18 -16.97 -0.61
C SER A 186 -5.10 -16.79 -1.83
N THR A 187 -5.17 -15.58 -2.40
CA THR A 187 -6.07 -15.29 -3.50
C THR A 187 -5.60 -16.00 -4.78
N ALA A 188 -6.46 -16.85 -5.33
CA ALA A 188 -6.21 -17.48 -6.62
C ALA A 188 -6.48 -16.46 -7.74
N VAL A 189 -5.46 -15.91 -8.34
CA VAL A 189 -5.54 -14.99 -9.50
C VAL A 189 -5.39 -15.80 -10.78
N TYR A 190 -6.35 -15.71 -11.69
CA TYR A 190 -6.30 -16.43 -12.97
C TYR A 190 -5.82 -15.50 -14.09
N ASP A 191 -4.81 -15.92 -14.82
CA ASP A 191 -4.34 -15.23 -16.02
C ASP A 191 -5.03 -15.83 -17.25
N ALA A 192 -6.04 -15.12 -17.78
CA ALA A 192 -6.80 -15.57 -18.94
C ALA A 192 -6.03 -15.43 -20.25
N VAL A 193 -4.93 -14.65 -20.27
CA VAL A 193 -4.07 -14.52 -21.45
C VAL A 193 -3.18 -15.75 -21.60
N HIS A 194 -2.63 -16.25 -20.48
CA HIS A 194 -1.72 -17.41 -20.47
C HIS A 194 -2.42 -18.72 -20.10
N GLY A 195 -3.67 -18.66 -19.61
CA GLY A 195 -4.48 -19.85 -19.33
C GLY A 195 -4.14 -20.59 -18.03
N ASP A 196 -3.47 -19.97 -17.07
CA ASP A 196 -3.06 -20.59 -15.78
C ASP A 196 -3.29 -19.62 -14.60
N TYR A 197 -3.18 -20.16 -13.40
CA TYR A 197 -3.20 -19.39 -12.16
C TYR A 197 -1.81 -18.83 -11.82
N ILE A 198 -1.79 -17.59 -11.36
CA ILE A 198 -0.59 -17.01 -10.75
C ILE A 198 -0.19 -17.85 -9.54
N ARG A 199 1.02 -18.34 -9.54
CA ARG A 199 1.60 -19.09 -8.43
C ARG A 199 2.36 -18.16 -7.49
N PRO A 200 2.32 -18.40 -6.17
CA PRO A 200 3.17 -17.70 -5.25
C PRO A 200 4.65 -17.83 -5.64
N ASP A 201 5.41 -16.75 -5.44
CA ASP A 201 6.86 -16.77 -5.61
C ASP A 201 7.58 -17.63 -4.54
N GLU A 202 8.91 -17.68 -4.57
CA GLU A 202 9.73 -18.42 -3.61
C GLU A 202 9.52 -17.98 -2.15
N THR A 203 9.05 -16.77 -1.93
CA THR A 203 8.69 -16.23 -0.60
C THR A 203 7.26 -16.52 -0.19
N GLY A 204 6.48 -17.18 -1.05
CA GLY A 204 5.09 -17.55 -0.85
C GLY A 204 4.10 -16.38 -1.02
N ARG A 205 4.50 -15.30 -1.69
CA ARG A 205 3.61 -14.14 -1.98
C ARG A 205 3.04 -14.21 -3.39
N ILE A 206 1.89 -13.60 -3.58
CA ILE A 206 1.32 -13.38 -4.91
C ILE A 206 2.02 -12.18 -5.56
N VAL A 207 2.44 -12.36 -6.81
CA VAL A 207 3.05 -11.30 -7.64
C VAL A 207 2.16 -11.06 -8.84
N ILE A 208 1.57 -9.88 -8.92
CA ILE A 208 0.83 -9.44 -10.12
C ILE A 208 1.88 -8.98 -11.15
N PRO A 209 1.89 -9.55 -12.36
CA PRO A 209 2.87 -9.23 -13.38
C PRO A 209 2.83 -7.76 -13.84
N ALA A 210 3.95 -7.27 -14.35
CA ALA A 210 4.06 -5.95 -14.93
C ALA A 210 3.03 -5.75 -16.06
N GLY A 211 2.38 -4.61 -16.09
CA GLY A 211 1.37 -4.26 -17.10
C GLY A 211 0.11 -5.09 -17.09
N ALA A 212 -0.08 -6.01 -16.14
CA ALA A 212 -1.30 -6.82 -16.07
C ALA A 212 -2.54 -5.96 -15.78
N VAL A 213 -3.62 -6.19 -16.52
CA VAL A 213 -4.94 -5.58 -16.26
C VAL A 213 -5.82 -6.62 -15.58
N VAL A 214 -6.10 -6.37 -14.30
CA VAL A 214 -6.80 -7.30 -13.41
C VAL A 214 -8.21 -6.78 -13.14
N VAL A 215 -9.21 -7.66 -13.24
CA VAL A 215 -10.60 -7.33 -12.91
C VAL A 215 -11.15 -8.34 -11.89
N ALA A 216 -12.20 -7.93 -11.18
CA ALA A 216 -12.95 -8.85 -10.32
C ALA A 216 -13.63 -9.90 -11.17
N GLY A 217 -13.57 -11.16 -10.74
CA GLY A 217 -14.16 -12.29 -11.42
C GLY A 217 -14.57 -13.39 -10.46
N SER A 218 -14.98 -14.54 -10.98
CA SER A 218 -15.34 -15.70 -10.18
C SER A 218 -14.93 -17.00 -10.86
N ARG A 219 -14.80 -18.05 -10.07
CA ARG A 219 -14.57 -19.41 -10.55
C ARG A 219 -15.54 -20.40 -9.90
N PRO A 220 -15.99 -21.45 -10.60
CA PRO A 220 -16.84 -22.45 -9.99
C PRO A 220 -16.11 -23.27 -8.93
N ILE A 221 -16.81 -23.66 -7.88
CA ILE A 221 -16.38 -24.73 -6.99
C ILE A 221 -16.47 -26.04 -7.79
N ARG A 222 -15.41 -26.85 -7.78
CA ARG A 222 -15.31 -28.04 -8.64
C ARG A 222 -15.67 -29.35 -7.95
N LYS A 223 -15.86 -29.38 -6.63
CA LYS A 223 -16.12 -30.62 -5.86
C LYS A 223 -17.07 -30.36 -4.70
N GLY A 224 -17.81 -31.41 -4.33
CA GLY A 224 -18.73 -31.45 -3.19
C GLY A 224 -20.03 -30.65 -3.39
N PRO A 225 -20.80 -30.48 -2.31
CA PRO A 225 -22.12 -29.84 -2.38
C PRO A 225 -22.13 -28.44 -3.01
N GLY A 226 -21.07 -27.68 -2.86
CA GLY A 226 -20.93 -26.36 -3.51
C GLY A 226 -20.87 -26.43 -5.03
N ALA A 227 -20.24 -27.47 -5.60
CA ALA A 227 -20.21 -27.71 -7.05
C ALA A 227 -21.60 -28.13 -7.57
N GLU A 228 -22.29 -29.02 -6.84
CA GLU A 228 -23.65 -29.46 -7.16
C GLU A 228 -24.66 -28.32 -7.12
N ALA A 229 -24.45 -27.37 -6.18
CA ALA A 229 -25.28 -26.19 -6.05
C ALA A 229 -24.89 -25.04 -7.03
N GLY A 230 -23.88 -25.24 -7.89
CA GLY A 230 -23.39 -24.21 -8.83
C GLY A 230 -22.79 -22.98 -8.18
N ILE A 231 -22.24 -23.13 -6.98
CA ILE A 231 -21.62 -22.00 -6.25
C ILE A 231 -20.31 -21.58 -6.89
N HIS A 232 -20.12 -20.27 -7.03
CA HIS A 232 -18.88 -19.65 -7.48
C HIS A 232 -18.18 -18.95 -6.31
N VAL A 233 -16.86 -18.92 -6.34
CA VAL A 233 -16.02 -18.16 -5.41
C VAL A 233 -15.30 -17.05 -6.16
N TYR A 234 -15.01 -15.97 -5.46
CA TYR A 234 -14.28 -14.83 -5.97
C TYR A 234 -12.91 -15.25 -6.52
N THR A 235 -12.55 -14.72 -7.67
CA THR A 235 -11.24 -14.92 -8.32
C THR A 235 -10.92 -13.70 -9.17
N PRO A 236 -9.90 -12.90 -8.87
CA PRO A 236 -9.42 -11.88 -9.79
C PRO A 236 -8.91 -12.52 -11.08
N VAL A 237 -9.11 -11.83 -12.21
CA VAL A 237 -8.74 -12.33 -13.53
C VAL A 237 -7.88 -11.28 -14.24
N ILE A 238 -6.68 -11.68 -14.69
CA ILE A 238 -5.90 -10.90 -15.64
C ILE A 238 -6.57 -11.11 -17.03
N VAL A 239 -7.15 -10.05 -17.57
CA VAL A 239 -7.88 -10.11 -18.84
C VAL A 239 -7.05 -9.70 -20.04
N LYS A 240 -6.01 -8.91 -19.81
CA LYS A 240 -5.01 -8.49 -20.81
C LYS A 240 -3.78 -7.93 -20.12
N TYR A 241 -2.77 -7.58 -20.89
CA TYR A 241 -1.65 -6.73 -20.49
C TYR A 241 -1.79 -5.36 -21.15
N ARG A 242 -1.18 -4.32 -20.56
CA ARG A 242 -1.30 -2.94 -21.03
C ARG A 242 -1.00 -2.83 -22.53
N ASP A 243 -1.77 -2.00 -23.18
CA ASP A 243 -1.66 -1.60 -24.58
C ASP A 243 -1.92 -0.09 -24.69
N GLY A 244 -1.71 0.50 -25.86
CA GLY A 244 -1.90 1.94 -26.07
C GLY A 244 -3.32 2.45 -25.74
N LYS A 245 -4.36 1.59 -25.73
CA LYS A 245 -5.71 1.99 -25.31
C LYS A 245 -5.84 2.07 -23.79
N THR A 246 -5.16 1.17 -23.08
CA THR A 246 -5.11 1.19 -21.61
C THR A 246 -4.33 2.42 -21.16
N ASP A 247 -3.21 2.73 -21.83
CA ASP A 247 -2.37 3.89 -21.53
C ASP A 247 -3.16 5.20 -21.70
N ALA A 248 -3.92 5.37 -22.77
CA ALA A 248 -4.76 6.55 -22.98
C ALA A 248 -5.83 6.76 -21.88
N SER A 249 -6.38 5.69 -21.30
CA SER A 249 -7.31 5.79 -20.18
C SER A 249 -6.63 6.28 -18.90
N VAL A 250 -5.41 5.83 -18.64
CA VAL A 250 -4.61 6.25 -17.47
C VAL A 250 -4.14 7.70 -17.66
N GLU A 251 -3.67 8.08 -18.86
CA GLU A 251 -3.25 9.45 -19.20
C GLU A 251 -4.39 10.47 -19.03
N LEU A 252 -5.63 10.11 -19.37
CA LEU A 252 -6.77 11.01 -19.17
C LEU A 252 -6.99 11.35 -17.71
N GLU A 253 -6.81 10.38 -16.81
CA GLU A 253 -6.88 10.65 -15.36
C GLU A 253 -5.70 11.50 -14.89
N ASP A 254 -4.52 11.33 -15.44
CA ASP A 254 -3.33 12.13 -15.11
C ASP A 254 -3.50 13.61 -15.49
N LEU A 255 -4.22 13.91 -16.58
CA LEU A 255 -4.56 15.27 -16.99
C LEU A 255 -5.53 15.98 -16.03
N LEU A 256 -6.24 15.23 -15.21
CA LEU A 256 -7.18 15.77 -14.21
C LEU A 256 -6.53 16.05 -12.84
N ARG A 257 -5.27 15.68 -12.66
CA ARG A 257 -4.46 15.92 -11.47
C ARG A 257 -3.85 17.31 -11.50
#